data_8124bbef07330164b00bfae5c592785f
#
_entry.id   8124bbef07330164b00bfae5c592785f
#
_cell.length_a   1.000
_cell.length_b   1.000
_cell.length_c   1.000
_cell.angle_alpha   90.00
_cell.angle_beta   90.00
_cell.angle_gamma   90.00
#
_symmetry.space_group_name_H-M   'P 1'
#
loop_
_entity.id
_entity.type
_entity.pdbx_description
1 polymer ?
#
loop_
_entity_poly.entity_id
_entity_poly.type
_entity_poly.pdbx_seq_one_letter_code
_entity_poly.pdbx_strand_id
1 'polypeptide(L)'
;AELGVDPAEAMKKIQTFKEAWLEKMTAMNFDGTLVGILHTKNDSLADVVKDEGTEVLFGQDYFYEELLGLKFKITPFSFFQTNSLGAEVLYETAREYIGDTNEKVVFDLYSGTGTIAQILAPVAKKVVGVEIVEEAVEAAKENAKLNNLDNCTFWAGDVLKVIDELGEVPDLIMLDPPRDGVNPKALMKILNFGVERLVYIACKPTSLARDLEMIQGRGYKVEKISGVDLFPGTYHVETVVLLSQQKPDDTIEI
;
A
#
# COMPACT_ATOMS: atom_id res chain seq x y z
N ALA A 1 13.79 34.56 3.62
CA ALA A 1 13.85 36.04 3.58
C ALA A 1 13.39 36.68 4.89
N GLU A 2 12.58 36.01 5.70
CA GLU A 2 12.02 36.57 6.94
C GLU A 2 13.00 36.55 8.14
N LEU A 3 14.11 35.80 8.06
CA LEU A 3 15.09 35.69 9.16
C LEU A 3 16.34 36.56 8.99
N GLY A 4 16.40 37.48 8.03
CA GLY A 4 17.53 38.40 7.82
C GLY A 4 18.87 37.72 7.53
N VAL A 5 18.88 36.47 7.10
CA VAL A 5 20.10 35.72 6.73
C VAL A 5 20.36 35.93 5.23
N ASP A 6 21.59 36.26 4.87
CA ASP A 6 21.99 36.30 3.47
C ASP A 6 21.82 34.91 2.82
N PRO A 7 21.05 34.76 1.73
CA PRO A 7 20.82 33.48 1.05
C PRO A 7 22.11 32.77 0.66
N ALA A 8 23.15 33.51 0.22
CA ALA A 8 24.41 32.92 -0.15
C ALA A 8 25.18 32.34 1.05
N GLU A 9 25.14 33.03 2.20
CA GLU A 9 25.72 32.54 3.46
C GLU A 9 24.96 31.31 3.97
N ALA A 10 23.62 31.32 3.89
CA ALA A 10 22.79 30.18 4.26
C ALA A 10 23.09 28.94 3.41
N MET A 11 23.18 29.09 2.09
CA MET A 11 23.56 28.01 1.17
C MET A 11 24.94 27.44 1.47
N LYS A 12 25.92 28.30 1.78
CA LYS A 12 27.28 27.86 2.13
C LYS A 12 27.27 27.02 3.44
N LYS A 13 26.52 27.45 4.45
CA LYS A 13 26.38 26.71 5.69
C LYS A 13 25.72 25.35 5.48
N ILE A 14 24.68 25.28 4.65
CA ILE A 14 24.00 24.02 4.29
C ILE A 14 24.99 23.09 3.57
N GLN A 15 25.77 23.61 2.62
CA GLN A 15 26.74 22.80 1.90
C GLN A 15 27.83 22.25 2.82
N THR A 16 28.39 23.09 3.69
CA THR A 16 29.39 22.66 4.67
C THR A 16 28.83 21.60 5.63
N PHE A 17 27.56 21.75 6.04
CA PHE A 17 26.90 20.74 6.87
C PHE A 17 26.72 19.41 6.12
N LYS A 18 26.28 19.43 4.83
CA LYS A 18 26.14 18.22 4.02
C LYS A 18 27.48 17.48 3.88
N GLU A 19 28.55 18.20 3.62
CA GLU A 19 29.89 17.62 3.47
C GLU A 19 30.37 16.96 4.77
N ALA A 20 30.23 17.66 5.90
CA ALA A 20 30.60 17.13 7.22
C ALA A 20 29.71 15.94 7.62
N TRP A 21 28.41 15.97 7.28
CA TRP A 21 27.49 14.86 7.50
C TRP A 21 27.88 13.64 6.67
N LEU A 22 28.14 13.84 5.38
CA LEU A 22 28.54 12.78 4.46
C LEU A 22 29.84 12.10 4.92
N GLU A 23 30.85 12.89 5.28
CA GLU A 23 32.11 12.36 5.81
C GLU A 23 31.90 11.48 7.04
N LYS A 24 31.10 11.96 8.00
CA LYS A 24 30.80 11.18 9.22
C LYS A 24 30.04 9.88 8.91
N MET A 25 28.99 9.96 8.09
CA MET A 25 28.15 8.80 7.77
C MET A 25 28.94 7.74 7.01
N THR A 26 29.76 8.13 6.04
CA THR A 26 30.57 7.18 5.26
C THR A 26 31.73 6.57 6.04
N ALA A 27 32.17 7.24 7.10
CA ALA A 27 33.22 6.75 8.03
C ALA A 27 32.66 5.84 9.14
N MET A 28 31.34 5.78 9.34
CA MET A 28 30.73 4.91 10.34
C MET A 28 30.75 3.45 9.93
N ASN A 29 30.94 2.58 10.92
CA ASN A 29 30.77 1.15 10.74
C ASN A 29 29.33 0.78 11.06
N PHE A 30 28.56 0.36 10.04
CA PHE A 30 27.19 -0.08 10.18
C PHE A 30 27.13 -1.61 10.24
N ASP A 31 26.15 -2.13 10.95
CA ASP A 31 25.75 -3.53 10.85
C ASP A 31 24.89 -3.75 9.61
N GLY A 32 25.52 -3.57 8.45
CA GLY A 32 24.88 -3.59 7.13
C GLY A 32 25.66 -2.75 6.11
N THR A 33 25.13 -2.62 4.91
CA THR A 33 25.72 -1.84 3.81
C THR A 33 25.00 -0.51 3.66
N LEU A 34 25.72 0.61 3.80
CA LEU A 34 25.20 1.93 3.45
C LEU A 34 25.10 2.05 1.92
N VAL A 35 23.89 2.01 1.38
CA VAL A 35 23.65 2.03 -0.08
C VAL A 35 23.41 3.45 -0.62
N GLY A 36 22.95 4.38 0.22
CA GLY A 36 22.70 5.75 -0.21
C GLY A 36 22.52 6.72 0.95
N ILE A 37 22.76 7.98 0.70
CA ILE A 37 22.43 9.12 1.56
C ILE A 37 21.75 10.17 0.71
N LEU A 38 20.56 10.59 1.12
CA LEU A 38 19.75 11.57 0.40
C LEU A 38 19.49 12.79 1.28
N HIS A 39 19.34 13.92 0.64
CA HIS A 39 18.87 15.15 1.25
C HIS A 39 17.61 15.64 0.55
N THR A 40 16.48 15.55 1.23
CA THR A 40 15.19 16.04 0.74
C THR A 40 14.85 17.36 1.38
N LYS A 41 14.45 18.34 0.56
CA LYS A 41 13.86 19.59 1.04
C LYS A 41 12.37 19.35 1.29
N ASN A 42 11.88 19.79 2.44
CA ASN A 42 10.47 19.70 2.80
C ASN A 42 10.10 20.90 3.67
N ASP A 43 9.48 21.92 3.08
CA ASP A 43 8.96 23.10 3.76
C ASP A 43 7.42 22.99 4.01
N SER A 44 6.85 21.79 3.87
CA SER A 44 5.43 21.53 4.11
C SER A 44 5.07 21.81 5.59
N LEU A 45 4.00 22.56 5.80
CA LEU A 45 3.41 22.78 7.14
C LEU A 45 2.59 21.55 7.62
N ALA A 46 2.30 20.62 6.73
CA ALA A 46 1.59 19.39 7.07
C ALA A 46 2.59 18.29 7.46
N ASP A 47 2.12 17.33 8.24
CA ASP A 47 2.88 16.14 8.67
C ASP A 47 3.03 15.14 7.50
N VAL A 48 3.48 15.65 6.35
CA VAL A 48 3.66 14.92 5.09
C VAL A 48 5.05 15.17 4.55
N VAL A 49 5.77 14.13 4.21
CA VAL A 49 7.04 14.23 3.48
C VAL A 49 6.71 14.47 2.00
N LYS A 50 6.99 15.70 1.53
CA LYS A 50 6.90 16.04 0.10
C LYS A 50 8.29 16.15 -0.48
N ASP A 51 8.42 15.71 -1.73
CA ASP A 51 9.63 15.95 -2.51
C ASP A 51 9.59 17.37 -3.11
N GLU A 52 10.20 18.31 -2.40
CA GLU A 52 10.45 19.67 -2.89
C GLU A 52 11.87 19.81 -3.46
N GLY A 53 12.50 18.70 -3.75
CA GLY A 53 13.83 18.54 -4.32
C GLY A 53 14.69 17.60 -3.49
N THR A 54 14.94 16.40 -4.02
CA THR A 54 15.81 15.40 -3.43
C THR A 54 17.14 15.35 -4.16
N GLU A 55 18.23 15.42 -3.42
CA GLU A 55 19.61 15.31 -3.90
C GLU A 55 20.23 14.04 -3.33
N VAL A 56 20.81 13.21 -4.20
CA VAL A 56 21.60 12.05 -3.80
C VAL A 56 23.00 12.53 -3.42
N LEU A 57 23.34 12.50 -2.13
CA LEU A 57 24.64 12.89 -1.63
C LEU A 57 25.68 11.77 -1.76
N PHE A 58 25.24 10.52 -1.71
CA PHE A 58 26.08 9.34 -1.83
C PHE A 58 25.26 8.16 -2.36
N GLY A 59 25.88 7.29 -3.18
CA GLY A 59 25.32 6.03 -3.62
C GLY A 59 24.05 6.15 -4.47
N GLN A 60 22.99 5.50 -4.10
CA GLN A 60 21.74 5.39 -4.85
C GLN A 60 20.52 5.81 -4.00
N ASP A 61 19.40 6.08 -4.68
CA ASP A 61 18.14 6.54 -4.10
C ASP A 61 17.12 5.41 -3.88
N TYR A 62 17.55 4.17 -3.93
CA TYR A 62 16.69 3.01 -3.72
C TYR A 62 17.42 1.89 -3.00
N PHE A 63 16.67 0.97 -2.43
CA PHE A 63 17.14 -0.35 -2.00
C PHE A 63 16.11 -1.42 -2.36
N TYR A 64 16.49 -2.68 -2.14
CA TYR A 64 15.59 -3.80 -2.38
C TYR A 64 15.22 -4.45 -1.05
N GLU A 65 13.96 -4.85 -0.95
CA GLU A 65 13.44 -5.69 0.11
C GLU A 65 12.81 -6.93 -0.49
N GLU A 66 12.80 -8.03 0.24
CA GLU A 66 12.18 -9.27 -0.18
C GLU A 66 11.03 -9.62 0.76
N LEU A 67 9.84 -9.88 0.20
CA LEU A 67 8.66 -10.32 0.91
C LEU A 67 8.07 -11.54 0.21
N LEU A 68 7.90 -12.64 0.96
CA LEU A 68 7.29 -13.89 0.46
C LEU A 68 7.93 -14.37 -0.86
N GLY A 69 9.24 -14.21 -0.99
CA GLY A 69 10.02 -14.61 -2.18
C GLY A 69 9.92 -13.65 -3.37
N LEU A 70 9.25 -12.52 -3.24
CA LEU A 70 9.19 -11.46 -4.23
C LEU A 70 10.10 -10.30 -3.85
N LYS A 71 10.75 -9.71 -4.85
CA LYS A 71 11.69 -8.62 -4.66
C LYS A 71 11.05 -7.28 -5.01
N PHE A 72 11.15 -6.32 -4.10
CA PHE A 72 10.59 -4.98 -4.27
C PHE A 72 11.68 -3.93 -4.26
N LYS A 73 11.70 -3.07 -5.28
CA LYS A 73 12.51 -1.85 -5.30
C LYS A 73 11.78 -0.77 -4.52
N ILE A 74 12.42 -0.26 -3.49
CA ILE A 74 11.86 0.74 -2.59
C ILE A 74 12.62 2.04 -2.79
N THR A 75 11.88 3.12 -3.00
CA THR A 75 12.39 4.49 -3.09
C THR A 75 11.92 5.32 -1.89
N PRO A 76 12.52 6.48 -1.60
CA PRO A 76 12.20 7.29 -0.42
C PRO A 76 10.72 7.70 -0.30
N PHE A 77 10.02 7.80 -1.43
CA PHE A 77 8.61 8.23 -1.50
C PHE A 77 7.65 7.07 -1.75
N SER A 78 8.16 5.85 -1.88
CA SER A 78 7.31 4.65 -1.96
C SER A 78 6.82 4.28 -0.57
N PHE A 79 5.50 4.10 -0.41
CA PHE A 79 5.01 3.45 0.80
C PHE A 79 5.41 1.97 0.79
N PHE A 80 6.00 1.54 1.87
CA PHE A 80 6.33 0.14 2.12
C PHE A 80 6.24 -0.14 3.62
N GLN A 81 5.78 -1.33 4.01
CA GLN A 81 5.69 -1.70 5.42
C GLN A 81 7.09 -1.81 6.04
N THR A 82 7.35 -1.04 7.09
CA THR A 82 8.68 -0.93 7.70
C THR A 82 9.11 -2.16 8.50
N ASN A 83 8.16 -2.99 8.93
CA ASN A 83 8.41 -4.29 9.57
C ASN A 83 8.13 -5.40 8.54
N SER A 84 9.15 -5.80 7.79
CA SER A 84 9.02 -6.78 6.70
C SER A 84 8.50 -8.14 7.20
N LEU A 85 8.99 -8.63 8.35
CA LEU A 85 8.51 -9.90 8.92
C LEU A 85 7.05 -9.83 9.35
N GLY A 86 6.63 -8.71 9.95
CA GLY A 86 5.23 -8.47 10.29
C GLY A 86 4.35 -8.31 9.04
N ALA A 87 4.88 -7.69 8.00
CA ALA A 87 4.20 -7.52 6.72
C ALA A 87 3.96 -8.88 6.02
N GLU A 88 4.91 -9.82 6.08
CA GLU A 88 4.71 -11.18 5.59
C GLU A 88 3.54 -11.86 6.29
N VAL A 89 3.45 -11.76 7.62
CA VAL A 89 2.33 -12.31 8.40
C VAL A 89 0.99 -11.66 8.00
N LEU A 90 0.99 -10.33 7.80
CA LEU A 90 -0.20 -9.59 7.37
C LEU A 90 -0.69 -10.08 6.01
N TYR A 91 0.21 -10.16 5.03
CA TYR A 91 -0.12 -10.54 3.66
C TYR A 91 -0.44 -12.01 3.51
N GLU A 92 0.22 -12.91 4.26
CA GLU A 92 -0.16 -14.32 4.32
C GLU A 92 -1.55 -14.49 4.91
N THR A 93 -1.89 -13.77 5.99
CA THR A 93 -3.23 -13.78 6.58
C THR A 93 -4.27 -13.31 5.55
N ALA A 94 -4.00 -12.22 4.83
CA ALA A 94 -4.89 -11.70 3.81
C ALA A 94 -5.06 -12.70 2.64
N ARG A 95 -3.97 -13.35 2.21
CA ARG A 95 -3.99 -14.39 1.17
C ARG A 95 -4.74 -15.65 1.63
N GLU A 96 -4.58 -16.06 2.89
CA GLU A 96 -5.38 -17.16 3.45
C GLU A 96 -6.88 -16.82 3.43
N TYR A 97 -7.23 -15.58 3.80
CA TYR A 97 -8.62 -15.16 3.89
C TYR A 97 -9.30 -15.03 2.54
N ILE A 98 -8.60 -14.52 1.52
CA ILE A 98 -9.15 -14.46 0.16
C ILE A 98 -9.40 -15.87 -0.39
N GLY A 99 -8.60 -16.85 0.04
CA GLY A 99 -8.76 -18.27 -0.29
C GLY A 99 -8.32 -18.61 -1.71
N ASP A 100 -9.04 -19.53 -2.35
CA ASP A 100 -8.70 -19.99 -3.70
C ASP A 100 -8.92 -18.88 -4.73
N THR A 101 -7.83 -18.46 -5.36
CA THR A 101 -7.78 -17.43 -6.41
C THR A 101 -7.45 -18.03 -7.79
N ASN A 102 -7.29 -19.36 -7.90
CA ASN A 102 -7.01 -20.02 -9.14
C ASN A 102 -8.11 -19.72 -10.18
N GLU A 103 -7.71 -19.39 -11.42
CA GLU A 103 -8.61 -19.00 -12.52
C GLU A 103 -9.50 -17.77 -12.22
N LYS A 104 -9.23 -17.00 -11.15
CA LYS A 104 -10.01 -15.84 -10.75
C LYS A 104 -9.32 -14.52 -11.04
N VAL A 105 -10.15 -13.51 -11.32
CA VAL A 105 -9.73 -12.11 -11.41
C VAL A 105 -9.88 -11.46 -10.03
N VAL A 106 -8.78 -10.94 -9.51
CA VAL A 106 -8.74 -10.27 -8.20
C VAL A 106 -8.52 -8.78 -8.40
N PHE A 107 -9.34 -7.94 -7.78
CA PHE A 107 -9.05 -6.51 -7.70
C PHE A 107 -8.36 -6.21 -6.37
N ASP A 108 -7.22 -5.52 -6.45
CA ASP A 108 -6.49 -4.93 -5.33
C ASP A 108 -6.70 -3.42 -5.36
N LEU A 109 -7.65 -2.94 -4.57
CA LEU A 109 -8.06 -1.54 -4.57
C LEU A 109 -7.35 -0.79 -3.44
N TYR A 110 -6.79 0.37 -3.76
CA TYR A 110 -5.81 1.14 -2.96
C TYR A 110 -4.46 0.40 -2.90
N SER A 111 -3.99 -0.05 -4.07
CA SER A 111 -2.89 -1.02 -4.19
C SER A 111 -1.50 -0.48 -3.83
N GLY A 112 -1.34 0.84 -3.64
CA GLY A 112 -0.04 1.45 -3.36
C GLY A 112 1.01 1.06 -4.42
N THR A 113 2.15 0.57 -3.98
CA THR A 113 3.21 0.04 -4.86
C THR A 113 2.95 -1.38 -5.35
N GLY A 114 1.71 -1.87 -5.23
CA GLY A 114 1.27 -3.15 -5.77
C GLY A 114 1.77 -4.38 -5.01
N THR A 115 2.13 -4.23 -3.74
CA THR A 115 2.70 -5.34 -2.96
C THR A 115 1.70 -6.49 -2.82
N ILE A 116 0.46 -6.21 -2.42
CA ILE A 116 -0.59 -7.23 -2.26
C ILE A 116 -0.93 -7.85 -3.61
N ALA A 117 -1.14 -7.03 -4.65
CA ALA A 117 -1.40 -7.51 -6.00
C ALA A 117 -0.34 -8.53 -6.47
N GLN A 118 0.94 -8.21 -6.25
CA GLN A 118 2.04 -9.08 -6.66
C GLN A 118 2.12 -10.36 -5.83
N ILE A 119 1.83 -10.31 -4.53
CA ILE A 119 1.78 -11.50 -3.67
C ILE A 119 0.64 -12.45 -4.09
N LEU A 120 -0.46 -11.92 -4.62
CA LEU A 120 -1.59 -12.71 -5.11
C LEU A 120 -1.38 -13.24 -6.54
N ALA A 121 -0.59 -12.56 -7.36
CA ALA A 121 -0.41 -12.89 -8.77
C ALA A 121 0.03 -14.33 -9.05
N PRO A 122 0.97 -14.95 -8.30
CA PRO A 122 1.39 -16.32 -8.55
C PRO A 122 0.28 -17.37 -8.42
N VAL A 123 -0.83 -17.04 -7.75
CA VAL A 123 -1.93 -17.96 -7.48
C VAL A 123 -3.26 -17.50 -8.10
N ALA A 124 -3.29 -16.37 -8.79
CA ALA A 124 -4.47 -15.81 -9.45
C ALA A 124 -4.35 -15.89 -10.98
N LYS A 125 -5.48 -15.91 -11.68
CA LYS A 125 -5.51 -15.77 -13.14
C LYS A 125 -5.03 -14.38 -13.55
N LYS A 126 -5.53 -13.36 -12.88
CA LYS A 126 -5.18 -11.96 -13.09
C LYS A 126 -5.40 -11.14 -11.83
N VAL A 127 -4.53 -10.18 -11.61
CA VAL A 127 -4.72 -9.18 -10.55
C VAL A 127 -4.72 -7.78 -11.17
N VAL A 128 -5.70 -6.97 -10.79
CA VAL A 128 -5.85 -5.58 -11.22
C VAL A 128 -5.70 -4.68 -10.00
N GLY A 129 -4.61 -3.92 -9.94
CA GLY A 129 -4.35 -2.92 -8.91
C GLY A 129 -4.87 -1.54 -9.31
N VAL A 130 -5.49 -0.83 -8.38
CA VAL A 130 -5.92 0.56 -8.56
C VAL A 130 -5.35 1.42 -7.45
N GLU A 131 -4.64 2.48 -7.82
CA GLU A 131 -3.99 3.42 -6.91
C GLU A 131 -4.10 4.85 -7.45
N ILE A 132 -4.32 5.83 -6.55
CA ILE A 132 -4.49 7.22 -6.95
C ILE A 132 -3.16 7.93 -7.24
N VAL A 133 -2.07 7.46 -6.62
CA VAL A 133 -0.73 8.05 -6.76
C VAL A 133 -0.03 7.44 -7.99
N GLU A 134 0.16 8.25 -9.02
CA GLU A 134 0.72 7.79 -10.30
C GLU A 134 2.14 7.21 -10.15
N GLU A 135 2.97 7.83 -9.31
CA GLU A 135 4.34 7.35 -9.02
C GLU A 135 4.33 5.97 -8.35
N ALA A 136 3.35 5.69 -7.48
CA ALA A 136 3.19 4.38 -6.86
C ALA A 136 2.76 3.32 -7.89
N VAL A 137 1.90 3.69 -8.84
CA VAL A 137 1.50 2.82 -9.96
C VAL A 137 2.68 2.46 -10.85
N GLU A 138 3.54 3.42 -11.18
CA GLU A 138 4.75 3.15 -11.96
C GLU A 138 5.72 2.23 -11.18
N ALA A 139 5.91 2.47 -9.88
CA ALA A 139 6.70 1.58 -9.03
C ALA A 139 6.11 0.16 -8.98
N ALA A 140 4.77 0.03 -8.92
CA ALA A 140 4.08 -1.26 -8.97
C ALA A 140 4.36 -2.01 -10.28
N LYS A 141 4.30 -1.33 -11.42
CA LYS A 141 4.63 -1.90 -12.74
C LYS A 141 6.09 -2.34 -12.85
N GLU A 142 7.03 -1.51 -12.34
CA GLU A 142 8.45 -1.85 -12.29
C GLU A 142 8.70 -3.12 -11.44
N ASN A 143 8.09 -3.17 -10.26
CA ASN A 143 8.22 -4.31 -9.35
C ASN A 143 7.59 -5.58 -9.91
N ALA A 144 6.41 -5.51 -10.54
CA ALA A 144 5.80 -6.65 -11.21
C ALA A 144 6.69 -7.20 -12.34
N LYS A 145 7.30 -6.33 -13.13
CA LYS A 145 8.28 -6.71 -14.15
C LYS A 145 9.53 -7.34 -13.55
N LEU A 146 10.04 -6.79 -12.44
CA LEU A 146 11.19 -7.34 -11.70
C LEU A 146 10.93 -8.77 -11.23
N ASN A 147 9.68 -9.07 -10.84
CA ASN A 147 9.23 -10.38 -10.37
C ASN A 147 8.68 -11.29 -11.48
N ASN A 148 8.74 -10.88 -12.76
CA ASN A 148 8.20 -11.61 -13.92
C ASN A 148 6.70 -11.94 -13.77
N LEU A 149 5.90 -11.01 -13.26
CA LEU A 149 4.48 -11.16 -13.03
C LEU A 149 3.68 -10.49 -14.16
N ASP A 150 3.45 -11.20 -15.25
CA ASP A 150 2.77 -10.68 -16.44
C ASP A 150 1.22 -10.58 -16.27
N ASN A 151 0.69 -11.18 -15.22
CA ASN A 151 -0.73 -11.20 -14.90
C ASN A 151 -1.17 -10.09 -13.92
N CYS A 152 -0.28 -9.17 -13.55
CA CYS A 152 -0.60 -7.94 -12.82
C CYS A 152 -0.80 -6.77 -13.78
N THR A 153 -1.89 -6.03 -13.61
CA THR A 153 -2.12 -4.75 -14.29
C THR A 153 -2.43 -3.66 -13.28
N PHE A 154 -1.91 -2.45 -13.50
CA PHE A 154 -2.06 -1.35 -12.55
C PHE A 154 -2.62 -0.11 -13.24
N TRP A 155 -3.62 0.51 -12.60
CA TRP A 155 -4.33 1.69 -13.07
C TRP A 155 -4.13 2.85 -12.10
N ALA A 156 -3.73 4.01 -12.63
CA ALA A 156 -3.62 5.23 -11.86
C ALA A 156 -4.96 5.97 -11.83
N GLY A 157 -5.45 6.29 -10.65
CA GLY A 157 -6.64 7.11 -10.47
C GLY A 157 -7.46 6.80 -9.22
N ASP A 158 -8.39 7.68 -8.96
CA ASP A 158 -9.34 7.51 -7.85
C ASP A 158 -10.25 6.31 -8.11
N VAL A 159 -10.28 5.36 -7.17
CA VAL A 159 -11.11 4.15 -7.24
C VAL A 159 -12.56 4.48 -7.63
N LEU A 160 -13.12 5.57 -7.06
CA LEU A 160 -14.49 6.00 -7.37
C LEU A 160 -14.72 6.28 -8.86
N LYS A 161 -13.69 6.71 -9.58
CA LYS A 161 -13.77 7.09 -10.99
C LYS A 161 -13.35 5.95 -11.91
N VAL A 162 -12.20 5.36 -11.61
CA VAL A 162 -11.54 4.38 -12.49
C VAL A 162 -12.24 3.02 -12.50
N ILE A 163 -12.90 2.66 -11.40
CA ILE A 163 -13.49 1.32 -11.22
C ILE A 163 -14.51 0.95 -12.32
N ASP A 164 -15.22 1.92 -12.87
CA ASP A 164 -16.19 1.70 -13.97
C ASP A 164 -15.49 1.55 -15.34
N GLU A 165 -14.21 1.95 -15.45
CA GLU A 165 -13.43 1.99 -16.68
C GLU A 165 -12.52 0.77 -16.85
N LEU A 166 -12.38 -0.08 -15.81
CA LEU A 166 -11.46 -1.21 -15.81
C LEU A 166 -11.80 -2.27 -16.88
N GLY A 167 -13.04 -2.30 -17.38
CA GLY A 167 -13.48 -3.22 -18.43
C GLY A 167 -13.50 -4.70 -18.02
N GLU A 168 -13.30 -4.98 -16.74
CA GLU A 168 -13.28 -6.32 -16.15
C GLU A 168 -14.18 -6.39 -14.92
N VAL A 169 -14.64 -7.59 -14.61
CA VAL A 169 -15.44 -7.87 -13.42
C VAL A 169 -14.60 -8.72 -12.48
N PRO A 170 -14.40 -8.32 -11.22
CA PRO A 170 -13.67 -9.13 -10.27
C PRO A 170 -14.49 -10.32 -9.77
N ASP A 171 -13.82 -11.43 -9.52
CA ASP A 171 -14.37 -12.56 -8.76
C ASP A 171 -14.18 -12.32 -7.25
N LEU A 172 -13.10 -11.65 -6.88
CA LEU A 172 -12.68 -11.38 -5.51
C LEU A 172 -12.12 -9.96 -5.41
N ILE A 173 -12.25 -9.33 -4.24
CA ILE A 173 -11.73 -7.99 -3.98
C ILE A 173 -10.88 -7.97 -2.71
N MET A 174 -9.72 -7.34 -2.80
CA MET A 174 -8.86 -6.95 -1.70
C MET A 174 -8.95 -5.43 -1.51
N LEU A 175 -9.12 -4.98 -0.28
CA LEU A 175 -9.15 -3.56 0.09
C LEU A 175 -8.08 -3.26 1.14
N ASP A 176 -7.21 -2.32 0.85
CA ASP A 176 -6.24 -1.76 1.82
C ASP A 176 -6.28 -0.22 1.78
N PRO A 177 -7.41 0.38 2.20
CA PRO A 177 -7.61 1.81 2.09
C PRO A 177 -6.79 2.60 3.11
N PRO A 178 -6.63 3.93 2.91
CA PRO A 178 -5.98 4.81 3.87
C PRO A 178 -6.71 4.84 5.22
N ARG A 179 -6.06 5.44 6.24
CA ARG A 179 -6.55 5.52 7.64
C ARG A 179 -7.98 6.02 7.80
N ASP A 180 -8.47 6.81 6.86
CA ASP A 180 -9.85 7.33 6.89
C ASP A 180 -10.88 6.32 6.36
N GLY A 181 -10.45 5.15 5.91
CA GLY A 181 -11.29 4.13 5.31
C GLY A 181 -11.69 4.45 3.88
N VAL A 182 -12.66 3.73 3.36
CA VAL A 182 -13.15 3.89 1.98
C VAL A 182 -14.16 5.02 1.90
N ASN A 183 -14.07 5.85 0.85
CA ASN A 183 -15.10 6.83 0.56
C ASN A 183 -16.46 6.13 0.38
N PRO A 184 -17.55 6.57 1.04
CA PRO A 184 -18.83 5.88 0.99
C PRO A 184 -19.39 5.65 -0.42
N LYS A 185 -19.16 6.59 -1.35
CA LYS A 185 -19.61 6.43 -2.76
C LYS A 185 -18.76 5.39 -3.50
N ALA A 186 -17.45 5.35 -3.23
CA ALA A 186 -16.56 4.32 -3.78
C ALA A 186 -16.93 2.95 -3.22
N LEU A 187 -17.15 2.84 -1.91
CA LEU A 187 -17.54 1.61 -1.26
C LEU A 187 -18.84 1.05 -1.85
N MET A 188 -19.83 1.91 -2.10
CA MET A 188 -21.07 1.49 -2.77
C MET A 188 -20.83 0.91 -4.16
N LYS A 189 -19.95 1.51 -4.97
CA LYS A 189 -19.60 0.97 -6.31
C LYS A 189 -18.89 -0.37 -6.19
N ILE A 190 -17.94 -0.49 -5.25
CA ILE A 190 -17.21 -1.74 -4.99
C ILE A 190 -18.19 -2.86 -4.62
N LEU A 191 -19.12 -2.60 -3.70
CA LEU A 191 -20.10 -3.57 -3.26
C LEU A 191 -21.12 -3.98 -4.34
N ASN A 192 -21.34 -3.13 -5.35
CA ASN A 192 -22.21 -3.45 -6.49
C ASN A 192 -21.67 -4.57 -7.38
N PHE A 193 -20.38 -4.91 -7.32
CA PHE A 193 -19.85 -6.10 -8.01
C PHE A 193 -20.41 -7.40 -7.42
N GLY A 194 -20.85 -7.40 -6.16
CA GLY A 194 -21.45 -8.58 -5.53
C GLY A 194 -20.51 -9.77 -5.46
N VAL A 195 -19.21 -9.53 -5.29
CA VAL A 195 -18.20 -10.60 -5.22
C VAL A 195 -18.48 -11.55 -4.05
N GLU A 196 -18.18 -12.83 -4.23
CA GLU A 196 -18.39 -13.84 -3.19
C GLU A 196 -17.60 -13.54 -1.92
N ARG A 197 -16.36 -13.06 -2.09
CA ARG A 197 -15.46 -12.73 -0.98
C ARG A 197 -14.81 -11.38 -1.17
N LEU A 198 -14.71 -10.67 -0.04
CA LEU A 198 -13.98 -9.42 0.09
C LEU A 198 -13.08 -9.52 1.31
N VAL A 199 -11.82 -9.18 1.16
CA VAL A 199 -10.88 -9.03 2.28
C VAL A 199 -10.58 -7.56 2.48
N TYR A 200 -10.70 -7.08 3.72
CA TYR A 200 -10.43 -5.70 4.10
C TYR A 200 -9.28 -5.67 5.09
N ILE A 201 -8.21 -4.94 4.76
CA ILE A 201 -7.11 -4.63 5.66
C ILE A 201 -7.31 -3.22 6.19
N ALA A 202 -7.10 -2.99 7.48
CA ALA A 202 -7.31 -1.68 8.09
C ALA A 202 -6.29 -1.39 9.18
N CYS A 203 -5.58 -0.29 9.05
CA CYS A 203 -4.68 0.23 10.09
C CYS A 203 -5.40 1.03 11.20
N LYS A 204 -6.72 1.28 11.05
CA LYS A 204 -7.52 2.07 12.00
C LYS A 204 -8.89 1.41 12.26
N PRO A 205 -9.07 0.78 13.43
CA PRO A 205 -10.31 0.05 13.74
C PRO A 205 -11.60 0.88 13.70
N THR A 206 -11.52 2.19 13.97
CA THR A 206 -12.72 3.05 13.99
C THR A 206 -13.26 3.34 12.58
N SER A 207 -12.40 3.52 11.58
CA SER A 207 -12.84 3.65 10.19
C SER A 207 -13.32 2.32 9.64
N LEU A 208 -12.66 1.21 10.00
CA LEU A 208 -13.11 -0.14 9.68
C LEU A 208 -14.53 -0.40 10.19
N ALA A 209 -14.81 -0.09 11.46
CA ALA A 209 -16.15 -0.31 12.04
C ALA A 209 -17.25 0.42 11.27
N ARG A 210 -17.00 1.68 10.87
CA ARG A 210 -17.93 2.46 10.04
C ARG A 210 -18.15 1.82 8.66
N ASP A 211 -17.08 1.39 8.02
CA ASP A 211 -17.16 0.79 6.68
C ASP A 211 -17.83 -0.59 6.74
N LEU A 212 -17.58 -1.39 7.80
CA LEU A 212 -18.24 -2.67 8.02
C LEU A 212 -19.76 -2.53 8.20
N GLU A 213 -20.25 -1.47 8.85
CA GLU A 213 -21.68 -1.20 8.95
C GLU A 213 -22.34 -1.10 7.57
N MET A 214 -21.69 -0.35 6.66
CA MET A 214 -22.17 -0.22 5.28
C MET A 214 -22.05 -1.53 4.49
N ILE A 215 -20.95 -2.26 4.63
CA ILE A 215 -20.71 -3.54 3.94
C ILE A 215 -21.74 -4.57 4.37
N GLN A 216 -21.99 -4.71 5.68
CA GLN A 216 -23.00 -5.62 6.22
C GLN A 216 -24.43 -5.23 5.80
N GLY A 217 -24.74 -3.92 5.74
CA GLY A 217 -26.01 -3.41 5.22
C GLY A 217 -26.25 -3.76 3.73
N ARG A 218 -25.22 -4.22 3.02
CA ARG A 218 -25.29 -4.70 1.63
C ARG A 218 -25.26 -6.23 1.52
N GLY A 219 -25.51 -6.93 2.61
CA GLY A 219 -25.66 -8.39 2.64
C GLY A 219 -24.34 -9.15 2.77
N TYR A 220 -23.25 -8.49 3.14
CA TYR A 220 -22.03 -9.19 3.51
C TYR A 220 -22.02 -9.56 5.00
N LYS A 221 -21.41 -10.68 5.30
CA LYS A 221 -21.20 -11.16 6.67
C LYS A 221 -19.71 -11.21 6.97
N VAL A 222 -19.33 -10.78 8.16
CA VAL A 222 -17.98 -10.97 8.68
C VAL A 222 -17.79 -12.42 9.06
N GLU A 223 -16.86 -13.11 8.42
CA GLU A 223 -16.56 -14.52 8.68
C GLU A 223 -15.36 -14.69 9.61
N LYS A 224 -14.32 -13.88 9.42
CA LYS A 224 -13.09 -13.92 10.23
C LYS A 224 -12.55 -12.52 10.46
N ILE A 225 -11.91 -12.30 11.60
CA ILE A 225 -11.14 -11.10 11.92
C ILE A 225 -9.83 -11.55 12.57
N SER A 226 -8.72 -10.99 12.12
CA SER A 226 -7.40 -11.13 12.76
C SER A 226 -6.75 -9.78 12.97
N GLY A 227 -6.12 -9.60 14.12
CA GLY A 227 -5.21 -8.49 14.37
C GLY A 227 -3.76 -8.92 14.12
N VAL A 228 -2.99 -8.08 13.44
CA VAL A 228 -1.55 -8.28 13.20
C VAL A 228 -0.81 -7.10 13.80
N ASP A 229 0.05 -7.38 14.78
CA ASP A 229 0.87 -6.36 15.45
C ASP A 229 2.14 -6.08 14.63
N LEU A 230 2.05 -5.12 13.70
CA LEU A 230 3.19 -4.66 12.92
C LEU A 230 4.11 -3.71 13.68
N PHE A 231 3.58 -3.07 14.73
CA PHE A 231 4.28 -2.02 15.46
C PHE A 231 4.28 -2.31 16.97
N PRO A 232 4.98 -3.39 17.40
CA PRO A 232 5.00 -3.81 18.82
C PRO A 232 5.38 -2.67 19.76
N GLY A 233 4.62 -2.52 20.84
CA GLY A 233 4.81 -1.45 21.81
C GLY A 233 4.10 -0.14 21.46
N THR A 234 3.33 -0.10 20.39
CA THR A 234 2.42 1.01 20.03
C THR A 234 0.97 0.58 20.15
N TYR A 235 0.04 1.52 19.94
CA TYR A 235 -1.41 1.22 19.88
C TYR A 235 -1.90 0.88 18.47
N HIS A 236 -1.00 0.83 17.50
CA HIS A 236 -1.33 0.52 16.12
C HIS A 236 -1.35 -0.99 15.89
N VAL A 237 -2.48 -1.48 15.41
CA VAL A 237 -2.68 -2.88 15.02
C VAL A 237 -3.35 -2.91 13.66
N GLU A 238 -2.78 -3.66 12.73
CA GLU A 238 -3.44 -3.95 11.47
C GLU A 238 -4.54 -4.97 11.68
N THR A 239 -5.68 -4.76 11.04
CA THR A 239 -6.83 -5.66 11.17
C THR A 239 -7.20 -6.21 9.80
N VAL A 240 -7.18 -7.54 9.66
CA VAL A 240 -7.62 -8.24 8.45
C VAL A 240 -8.99 -8.83 8.67
N VAL A 241 -9.94 -8.52 7.78
CA VAL A 241 -11.32 -8.99 7.87
C VAL A 241 -11.70 -9.74 6.60
N LEU A 242 -12.20 -10.96 6.76
CA LEU A 242 -12.84 -11.72 5.69
C LEU A 242 -14.35 -11.48 5.73
N LEU A 243 -14.88 -11.10 4.59
CA LEU A 243 -16.31 -10.88 4.36
C LEU A 243 -16.81 -11.78 3.22
N SER A 244 -17.97 -12.39 3.42
CA SER A 244 -18.66 -13.18 2.39
C SER A 244 -20.01 -12.57 2.05
N GLN A 245 -20.35 -12.56 0.75
CA GLN A 245 -21.67 -12.18 0.29
C GLN A 245 -22.67 -13.26 0.67
N GLN A 246 -23.70 -12.90 1.44
CA GLN A 246 -24.79 -13.81 1.72
C GLN A 246 -25.68 -13.94 0.50
N LYS A 247 -25.84 -15.16 -0.01
CA LYS A 247 -26.88 -15.43 -1.02
C LYS A 247 -28.24 -15.19 -0.40
N PRO A 248 -29.21 -14.59 -1.13
CA PRO A 248 -30.57 -14.55 -0.66
C PRO A 248 -31.02 -15.98 -0.33
N ASP A 249 -31.67 -16.16 0.82
CA ASP A 249 -32.26 -17.44 1.16
C ASP A 249 -33.41 -17.67 0.15
N ASP A 250 -33.20 -18.58 -0.79
CA ASP A 250 -34.21 -18.95 -1.81
C ASP A 250 -35.36 -19.78 -1.22
N THR A 251 -35.37 -19.97 0.09
CA THR A 251 -36.45 -20.65 0.80
C THR A 251 -37.52 -19.65 1.21
N ILE A 252 -38.39 -19.26 0.30
CA ILE A 252 -39.75 -18.85 0.66
C ILE A 252 -40.52 -20.15 0.88
N GLU A 253 -40.56 -20.63 2.13
CA GLU A 253 -41.61 -21.58 2.55
C GLU A 253 -42.93 -20.81 2.52
N ILE A 254 -43.79 -21.13 1.57
CA ILE A 254 -45.18 -20.66 1.46
C ILE A 254 -46.05 -21.62 2.30
#